data_e22f0eb871d1997bac96ac98af29dd7c
#
_entry.id   e22f0eb871d1997bac96ac98af29dd7c
#
_cell.length_a   1.000
_cell.length_b   1.000
_cell.length_c   1.000
_cell.angle_alpha   90.00
_cell.angle_beta   90.00
_cell.angle_gamma   90.00
#
_symmetry.space_group_name_H-M   'P 1'
#
loop_
_entity.id
_entity.type
_entity.pdbx_description
1 polymer ?
#
loop_
_entity_poly.entity_id
_entity_poly.type
_entity_poly.pdbx_seq_one_letter_code
_entity_poly.pdbx_strand_id
1 'polypeptide(L)'
;EVASEMGKDVNRLKVIAERFSKIGSTPELELSFINETVSESLEYMRSRISGRVAIGLHFPESETAAMVSRPLFEWVMENLTKNAVDAMQGEGRIDFTVATEHDHIVIDVSDTGKGIARKNFKTVFNPGYTTKKRGWGLGLTLVKRIIEEYHKGRIYVKESEIGRGTTFRIELPMVKN
;
A
#
# COMPACT_ATOMS: atom_id res chain seq x y z
N GLU A 1 -11.41 12.27 -28.57
CA GLU A 1 -10.38 11.41 -27.94
C GLU A 1 -9.53 12.22 -26.96
N VAL A 2 -8.92 13.35 -27.36
CA VAL A 2 -8.10 14.24 -26.51
C VAL A 2 -8.91 14.83 -25.33
N ALA A 3 -10.14 15.30 -25.55
CA ALA A 3 -11.01 15.86 -24.51
C ALA A 3 -11.42 14.82 -23.45
N SER A 4 -11.57 13.56 -23.84
CA SER A 4 -11.87 12.44 -22.90
C SER A 4 -10.65 12.07 -22.06
N GLU A 5 -9.43 12.15 -22.60
CA GLU A 5 -8.19 11.93 -21.84
C GLU A 5 -7.91 13.07 -20.87
N MET A 6 -8.08 14.33 -21.31
CA MET A 6 -7.97 15.49 -20.42
C MET A 6 -8.98 15.44 -19.26
N GLY A 7 -10.22 15.00 -19.52
CA GLY A 7 -11.22 14.82 -18.46
C GLY A 7 -10.82 13.77 -17.42
N LYS A 8 -10.19 12.68 -17.85
CA LYS A 8 -9.65 11.64 -16.95
C LYS A 8 -8.47 12.17 -16.11
N ASP A 9 -7.59 12.95 -16.73
CA ASP A 9 -6.43 13.53 -16.05
C ASP A 9 -6.83 14.61 -15.04
N VAL A 10 -7.82 15.47 -15.38
CA VAL A 10 -8.38 16.45 -14.47
C VAL A 10 -9.06 15.78 -13.27
N ASN A 11 -9.85 14.72 -13.52
CA ASN A 11 -10.50 13.99 -12.43
C ASN A 11 -9.46 13.28 -11.53
N ARG A 12 -8.39 12.79 -12.12
CA ARG A 12 -7.26 12.19 -11.40
C ARG A 12 -6.52 13.20 -10.54
N LEU A 13 -6.26 14.40 -11.07
CA LEU A 13 -5.68 15.52 -10.31
C LEU A 13 -6.59 15.97 -9.18
N LYS A 14 -7.91 16.02 -9.40
CA LYS A 14 -8.90 16.35 -8.37
C LYS A 14 -8.88 15.33 -7.24
N VAL A 15 -8.89 14.04 -7.53
CA VAL A 15 -8.80 12.96 -6.53
C VAL A 15 -7.48 13.03 -5.76
N ILE A 16 -6.37 13.33 -6.43
CA ILE A 16 -5.08 13.53 -5.78
C ILE A 16 -5.13 14.76 -4.87
N ALA A 17 -5.64 15.88 -5.35
CA ALA A 17 -5.77 17.12 -4.56
C ALA A 17 -6.70 16.97 -3.36
N GLU A 18 -7.83 16.29 -3.50
CA GLU A 18 -8.75 15.99 -2.39
C GLU A 18 -8.10 15.07 -1.35
N ARG A 19 -7.31 14.08 -1.80
CA ARG A 19 -6.52 13.22 -0.91
C ARG A 19 -5.39 14.00 -0.22
N PHE A 20 -4.73 14.93 -0.93
CA PHE A 20 -3.73 15.84 -0.34
C PHE A 20 -4.35 16.82 0.66
N SER A 21 -5.55 17.32 0.41
CA SER A 21 -6.28 18.16 1.36
C SER A 21 -6.58 17.43 2.67
N LYS A 22 -6.91 16.14 2.59
CA LYS A 22 -7.08 15.28 3.78
C LYS A 22 -5.74 15.00 4.50
N ILE A 23 -4.63 14.98 3.78
CA ILE A 23 -3.27 14.82 4.32
C ILE A 23 -2.74 16.14 4.92
N GLY A 24 -3.30 17.30 4.53
CA GLY A 24 -2.92 18.64 5.04
C GLY A 24 -3.47 18.98 6.44
N SER A 25 -4.47 18.25 6.94
CA SER A 25 -4.92 18.29 8.33
C SER A 25 -4.34 17.12 9.11
N THR A 26 -4.03 17.29 10.39
CA THR A 26 -3.59 16.20 11.24
C THR A 26 -4.69 15.12 11.24
N PRO A 27 -4.43 13.90 10.74
CA PRO A 27 -5.45 12.87 10.68
C PRO A 27 -5.79 12.40 12.09
N GLU A 28 -7.07 12.14 12.34
CA GLU A 28 -7.49 11.46 13.55
C GLU A 28 -7.10 9.99 13.47
N LEU A 29 -6.40 9.52 14.51
CA LEU A 29 -6.06 8.12 14.69
C LEU A 29 -7.05 7.49 15.66
N GLU A 30 -7.56 6.32 15.31
CA GLU A 30 -8.44 5.52 16.16
C GLU A 30 -7.85 4.13 16.41
N LEU A 31 -8.18 3.55 17.56
CA LEU A 31 -7.79 2.18 17.85
C LEU A 31 -8.49 1.24 16.86
N SER A 32 -7.72 0.50 16.10
CA SER A 32 -8.24 -0.40 15.07
C SER A 32 -7.58 -1.77 15.12
N PHE A 33 -8.36 -2.81 14.94
CA PHE A 33 -7.86 -4.17 14.77
C PHE A 33 -7.32 -4.34 13.34
N ILE A 34 -6.06 -4.68 13.23
CA ILE A 34 -5.36 -4.63 11.94
C ILE A 34 -5.83 -5.74 11.00
N ASN A 35 -6.13 -6.94 11.50
CA ASN A 35 -6.67 -8.02 10.68
C ASN A 35 -7.97 -7.60 9.98
N GLU A 36 -8.89 -7.00 10.72
CA GLU A 36 -10.16 -6.47 10.20
C GLU A 36 -9.91 -5.36 9.19
N THR A 37 -9.09 -4.37 9.55
CA THR A 37 -8.80 -3.21 8.69
C THR A 37 -8.17 -3.62 7.34
N VAL A 38 -7.26 -4.60 7.36
CA VAL A 38 -6.67 -5.14 6.13
C VAL A 38 -7.73 -5.89 5.31
N SER A 39 -8.55 -6.73 5.95
CA SER A 39 -9.61 -7.49 5.28
C SER A 39 -10.62 -6.58 4.58
N GLU A 40 -11.12 -5.57 5.28
CA GLU A 40 -12.10 -4.60 4.74
C GLU A 40 -11.53 -3.83 3.55
N SER A 41 -10.27 -3.35 3.66
CA SER A 41 -9.59 -2.65 2.57
C SER A 41 -9.50 -3.51 1.30
N LEU A 42 -9.23 -4.81 1.47
CA LEU A 42 -9.09 -5.74 0.35
C LEU A 42 -10.43 -6.18 -0.24
N GLU A 43 -11.47 -6.32 0.57
CA GLU A 43 -12.81 -6.64 0.08
C GLU A 43 -13.31 -5.59 -0.91
N TYR A 44 -13.11 -4.30 -0.58
CA TYR A 44 -13.42 -3.20 -1.48
C TYR A 44 -12.64 -3.29 -2.81
N MET A 45 -11.43 -3.80 -2.79
CA MET A 45 -10.57 -3.89 -3.98
C MET A 45 -10.83 -5.13 -4.82
N ARG A 46 -11.34 -6.22 -4.26
CA ARG A 46 -11.54 -7.50 -4.97
C ARG A 46 -12.34 -7.34 -6.25
N SER A 47 -13.39 -6.52 -6.24
CA SER A 47 -14.22 -6.26 -7.42
C SER A 47 -13.51 -5.44 -8.52
N ARG A 48 -12.37 -4.84 -8.21
CA ARG A 48 -11.59 -3.97 -9.10
C ARG A 48 -10.30 -4.60 -9.60
N ILE A 49 -9.93 -5.74 -9.04
CA ILE A 49 -8.74 -6.50 -9.43
C ILE A 49 -9.14 -7.56 -10.46
N SER A 50 -8.28 -7.78 -11.45
CA SER A 50 -8.48 -8.85 -12.43
C SER A 50 -8.68 -10.20 -11.75
N GLY A 51 -9.64 -10.99 -12.20
CA GLY A 51 -9.86 -12.36 -11.73
C GLY A 51 -8.67 -13.31 -11.94
N ARG A 52 -7.63 -12.86 -12.65
CA ARG A 52 -6.36 -13.59 -12.83
C ARG A 52 -5.34 -13.33 -11.73
N VAL A 53 -5.66 -12.48 -10.76
CA VAL A 53 -4.83 -12.21 -9.58
C VAL A 53 -5.43 -12.94 -8.40
N ALA A 54 -4.68 -13.91 -7.86
CA ALA A 54 -5.02 -14.59 -6.61
C ALA A 54 -4.63 -13.71 -5.41
N ILE A 55 -5.48 -13.63 -4.40
CA ILE A 55 -5.21 -12.89 -3.15
C ILE A 55 -5.24 -13.87 -1.98
N GLY A 56 -4.12 -13.94 -1.23
CA GLY A 56 -3.99 -14.67 0.01
C GLY A 56 -3.98 -13.73 1.21
N LEU A 57 -4.65 -14.15 2.30
CA LEU A 57 -4.66 -13.46 3.60
C LEU A 57 -4.14 -14.42 4.67
N HIS A 58 -3.14 -13.98 5.41
CA HIS A 58 -2.48 -14.77 6.45
C HIS A 58 -2.44 -13.93 7.73
N PHE A 59 -3.31 -14.24 8.68
CA PHE A 59 -3.46 -13.51 9.93
C PHE A 59 -3.05 -14.35 11.12
N PRO A 60 -2.51 -13.74 12.19
CA PRO A 60 -2.28 -14.44 13.44
C PRO A 60 -3.62 -14.80 14.11
N GLU A 61 -3.62 -15.81 14.97
CA GLU A 61 -4.80 -16.20 15.76
C GLU A 61 -5.22 -15.10 16.73
N SER A 62 -4.27 -14.33 17.26
CA SER A 62 -4.54 -13.22 18.17
C SER A 62 -4.81 -11.94 17.40
N GLU A 63 -5.85 -11.22 17.81
CA GLU A 63 -6.10 -9.88 17.27
C GLU A 63 -5.00 -8.92 17.73
N THR A 64 -4.55 -8.09 16.80
CA THR A 64 -3.55 -7.06 17.04
C THR A 64 -4.13 -5.69 16.73
N ALA A 65 -3.90 -4.70 17.60
CA ALA A 65 -4.46 -3.38 17.48
C ALA A 65 -3.36 -2.31 17.38
N ALA A 66 -3.61 -1.31 16.53
CA ALA A 66 -2.78 -0.13 16.40
C ALA A 66 -3.66 1.13 16.28
N MET A 67 -3.04 2.29 16.53
CA MET A 67 -3.67 3.58 16.26
C MET A 67 -3.51 3.90 14.78
N VAL A 68 -4.61 3.93 14.03
CA VAL A 68 -4.58 4.21 12.59
C VAL A 68 -5.69 5.16 12.17
N SER A 69 -5.43 5.93 11.13
CA SER A 69 -6.48 6.60 10.38
C SER A 69 -6.98 5.64 9.31
N ARG A 70 -8.18 5.05 9.50
CA ARG A 70 -8.74 4.08 8.55
C ARG A 70 -8.72 4.58 7.10
N PRO A 71 -9.18 5.81 6.77
CA PRO A 71 -9.17 6.27 5.39
C PRO A 71 -7.77 6.35 4.77
N LEU A 72 -6.76 6.75 5.55
CA LEU A 72 -5.38 6.81 5.07
C LEU A 72 -4.76 5.43 4.95
N PHE A 73 -5.08 4.53 5.87
CA PHE A 73 -4.60 3.17 5.84
C PHE A 73 -5.20 2.38 4.66
N GLU A 74 -6.50 2.51 4.40
CA GLU A 74 -7.16 1.98 3.21
C GLU A 74 -6.48 2.46 1.92
N TRP A 75 -6.13 3.74 1.86
CA TRP A 75 -5.42 4.30 0.72
C TRP A 75 -4.01 3.69 0.56
N VAL A 76 -3.29 3.43 1.66
CA VAL A 76 -2.01 2.72 1.64
C VAL A 76 -2.18 1.32 1.04
N MET A 77 -3.17 0.56 1.52
CA MET A 77 -3.46 -0.79 1.03
C MET A 77 -3.83 -0.77 -0.46
N GLU A 78 -4.64 0.19 -0.88
CA GLU A 78 -5.01 0.39 -2.29
C GLU A 78 -3.77 0.63 -3.17
N ASN A 79 -2.86 1.50 -2.75
CA ASN A 79 -1.65 1.81 -3.52
C ASN A 79 -0.69 0.63 -3.62
N LEU A 80 -0.44 -0.07 -2.52
CA LEU A 80 0.43 -1.25 -2.53
C LEU A 80 -0.16 -2.35 -3.41
N THR A 81 -1.47 -2.59 -3.32
CA THR A 81 -2.17 -3.57 -4.16
C THR A 81 -2.11 -3.20 -5.65
N LYS A 82 -2.38 -1.95 -6.00
CA LYS A 82 -2.25 -1.48 -7.38
C LYS A 82 -0.83 -1.63 -7.93
N ASN A 83 0.17 -1.31 -7.11
CA ASN A 83 1.56 -1.48 -7.50
C ASN A 83 1.91 -2.95 -7.75
N ALA A 84 1.41 -3.86 -6.92
CA ALA A 84 1.57 -5.30 -7.09
C ALA A 84 0.92 -5.79 -8.38
N VAL A 85 -0.36 -5.43 -8.61
CA VAL A 85 -1.09 -5.79 -9.84
C VAL A 85 -0.36 -5.30 -11.09
N ASP A 86 0.12 -4.06 -11.08
CA ASP A 86 0.88 -3.49 -12.19
C ASP A 86 2.21 -4.22 -12.41
N ALA A 87 2.93 -4.56 -11.33
CA ALA A 87 4.18 -5.31 -11.41
C ALA A 87 4.00 -6.73 -11.97
N MET A 88 2.83 -7.31 -11.78
CA MET A 88 2.42 -8.63 -12.29
C MET A 88 1.73 -8.54 -13.67
N GLN A 89 1.51 -7.36 -14.21
CA GLN A 89 0.75 -7.16 -15.46
C GLN A 89 -0.68 -7.75 -15.42
N GLY A 90 -1.30 -7.71 -14.25
CA GLY A 90 -2.68 -8.16 -14.03
C GLY A 90 -2.87 -9.67 -13.89
N GLU A 91 -1.81 -10.44 -13.72
CA GLU A 91 -1.86 -11.89 -13.52
C GLU A 91 -0.77 -12.37 -12.55
N GLY A 92 -1.15 -13.07 -11.48
CA GLY A 92 -0.23 -13.58 -10.48
C GLY A 92 -0.87 -13.74 -9.12
N ARG A 93 -0.07 -13.54 -8.06
CA ARG A 93 -0.51 -13.71 -6.68
C ARG A 93 -0.02 -12.56 -5.81
N ILE A 94 -0.89 -12.09 -4.93
CA ILE A 94 -0.56 -11.16 -3.84
C ILE A 94 -0.91 -11.84 -2.52
N ASP A 95 0.04 -11.89 -1.60
CA ASP A 95 -0.18 -12.37 -0.24
C ASP A 95 -0.01 -11.21 0.76
N PHE A 96 -0.98 -11.09 1.66
CA PHE A 96 -0.96 -10.16 2.78
C PHE A 96 -0.76 -10.98 4.05
N THR A 97 0.34 -10.74 4.74
CA THR A 97 0.67 -11.43 5.99
C THR A 97 0.74 -10.42 7.12
N VAL A 98 -0.05 -10.61 8.16
CA VAL A 98 0.02 -9.83 9.39
C VAL A 98 0.67 -10.71 10.47
N ALA A 99 1.62 -10.14 11.19
CA ALA A 99 2.26 -10.80 12.32
C ALA A 99 2.65 -9.75 13.37
N THR A 100 3.06 -10.23 14.54
CA THR A 100 3.61 -9.40 15.61
C THR A 100 5.08 -9.71 15.77
N GLU A 101 5.92 -8.70 15.68
CA GLU A 101 7.35 -8.79 15.94
C GLU A 101 7.74 -7.78 17.03
N HIS A 102 8.14 -8.28 18.21
CA HIS A 102 8.41 -7.44 19.40
C HIS A 102 7.21 -6.55 19.75
N ASP A 103 7.37 -5.24 19.74
CA ASP A 103 6.34 -4.25 20.06
C ASP A 103 5.65 -3.67 18.81
N HIS A 104 5.79 -4.33 17.65
CA HIS A 104 5.26 -3.86 16.37
C HIS A 104 4.36 -4.90 15.72
N ILE A 105 3.35 -4.40 15.05
CA ILE A 105 2.59 -5.18 14.07
C ILE A 105 3.32 -5.03 12.74
N VAL A 106 3.64 -6.14 12.10
CA VAL A 106 4.24 -6.16 10.77
C VAL A 106 3.22 -6.63 9.75
N ILE A 107 3.16 -5.93 8.62
CA ILE A 107 2.28 -6.26 7.50
C ILE A 107 3.15 -6.40 6.27
N ASP A 108 3.25 -7.63 5.75
CA ASP A 108 3.96 -7.93 4.52
C ASP A 108 2.96 -7.99 3.36
N VAL A 109 3.24 -7.25 2.30
CA VAL A 109 2.52 -7.29 1.03
C VAL A 109 3.47 -7.84 -0.01
N SER A 110 3.26 -9.10 -0.40
CA SER A 110 4.13 -9.87 -1.29
C SER A 110 3.46 -10.10 -2.63
N ASP A 111 4.10 -9.75 -3.72
CA ASP A 111 3.64 -10.02 -5.08
C ASP A 111 4.61 -10.93 -5.84
N THR A 112 4.11 -11.55 -6.91
CA THR A 112 4.87 -12.38 -7.84
C THR A 112 5.25 -11.64 -9.12
N GLY A 113 5.41 -10.32 -9.05
CA GLY A 113 5.66 -9.47 -10.20
C GLY A 113 7.11 -9.42 -10.66
N LYS A 114 7.44 -8.38 -11.41
CA LYS A 114 8.76 -8.20 -12.05
C LYS A 114 9.93 -8.01 -11.08
N GLY A 115 9.67 -7.68 -9.82
CA GLY A 115 10.69 -7.39 -8.82
C GLY A 115 11.33 -6.01 -8.97
N ILE A 116 12.15 -5.67 -7.98
CA ILE A 116 12.89 -4.41 -7.85
C ILE A 116 14.37 -4.73 -7.66
N ALA A 117 15.24 -4.08 -8.41
CA ALA A 117 16.69 -4.23 -8.22
C ALA A 117 17.10 -3.66 -6.85
N ARG A 118 18.00 -4.34 -6.14
CA ARG A 118 18.42 -4.00 -4.76
C ARG A 118 18.87 -2.54 -4.61
N LYS A 119 19.55 -2.01 -5.62
CA LYS A 119 19.97 -0.59 -5.64
C LYS A 119 18.81 0.40 -5.59
N ASN A 120 17.61 -0.02 -5.95
CA ASN A 120 16.41 0.81 -6.01
C ASN A 120 15.49 0.65 -4.78
N PHE A 121 15.80 -0.19 -3.80
CA PHE A 121 14.95 -0.43 -2.62
C PHE A 121 14.61 0.85 -1.85
N LYS A 122 15.53 1.80 -1.77
CA LYS A 122 15.27 3.11 -1.16
C LYS A 122 14.69 4.11 -2.15
N THR A 123 15.16 4.06 -3.38
CA THR A 123 14.81 5.03 -4.44
C THR A 123 13.35 4.93 -4.88
N VAL A 124 12.71 3.75 -4.76
CA VAL A 124 11.30 3.56 -5.13
C VAL A 124 10.33 4.44 -4.33
N PHE A 125 10.75 4.94 -3.16
CA PHE A 125 9.96 5.86 -2.34
C PHE A 125 10.22 7.34 -2.66
N ASN A 126 11.16 7.66 -3.54
CA ASN A 126 11.46 9.04 -3.90
C ASN A 126 10.36 9.63 -4.80
N PRO A 127 9.99 10.91 -4.60
CA PRO A 127 9.02 11.57 -5.46
C PRO A 127 9.41 11.49 -6.94
N GLY A 128 8.45 11.14 -7.80
CA GLY A 128 8.66 11.06 -9.23
C GLY A 128 9.33 9.77 -9.73
N TYR A 129 9.77 8.88 -8.84
CA TYR A 129 10.29 7.58 -9.27
C TYR A 129 9.15 6.71 -9.81
N THR A 130 9.25 6.34 -11.08
CA THR A 130 8.29 5.44 -11.73
C THR A 130 8.95 4.67 -12.86
N THR A 131 8.60 3.41 -12.98
CA THR A 131 8.94 2.57 -14.15
C THR A 131 7.75 2.43 -15.10
N LYS A 132 6.63 3.10 -14.82
CA LYS A 132 5.40 3.04 -15.60
C LYS A 132 5.41 4.10 -16.68
N LYS A 133 4.89 3.77 -17.86
CA LYS A 133 4.72 4.74 -18.96
C LYS A 133 3.70 5.84 -18.62
N ARG A 134 2.75 5.54 -17.73
CA ARG A 134 1.75 6.49 -17.21
C ARG A 134 1.74 6.37 -15.68
N GLY A 135 2.06 7.45 -15.00
CA GLY A 135 2.09 7.54 -13.55
C GLY A 135 2.98 8.68 -13.09
N TRP A 136 2.66 9.27 -11.95
CA TRP A 136 3.37 10.44 -11.43
C TRP A 136 4.52 10.07 -10.49
N GLY A 137 4.68 8.78 -10.17
CA GLY A 137 5.69 8.30 -9.22
C GLY A 137 5.50 8.82 -7.80
N LEU A 138 4.26 9.11 -7.39
CA LEU A 138 3.93 9.69 -6.08
C LEU A 138 3.28 8.69 -5.11
N GLY A 139 2.81 7.53 -5.60
CA GLY A 139 2.08 6.58 -4.77
C GLY A 139 2.89 6.08 -3.57
N LEU A 140 4.07 5.54 -3.79
CA LEU A 140 4.93 5.05 -2.71
C LEU A 140 5.50 6.17 -1.83
N THR A 141 5.75 7.36 -2.38
CA THR A 141 6.15 8.54 -1.60
C THR A 141 5.09 8.91 -0.58
N LEU A 142 3.83 8.93 -1.00
CA LEU A 142 2.70 9.24 -0.12
C LEU A 142 2.42 8.11 0.88
N VAL A 143 2.53 6.85 0.46
CA VAL A 143 2.45 5.70 1.36
C VAL A 143 3.48 5.82 2.47
N LYS A 144 4.73 6.13 2.12
CA LYS A 144 5.80 6.33 3.10
C LYS A 144 5.47 7.46 4.08
N ARG A 145 5.02 8.59 3.56
CA ARG A 145 4.61 9.73 4.39
C ARG A 145 3.48 9.36 5.35
N ILE A 146 2.45 8.69 4.87
CA ILE A 146 1.31 8.27 5.69
C ILE A 146 1.78 7.33 6.81
N ILE A 147 2.56 6.34 6.49
CA ILE A 147 3.02 5.37 7.48
C ILE A 147 4.01 6.00 8.48
N GLU A 148 4.99 6.76 8.02
CA GLU A 148 6.07 7.25 8.89
C GLU A 148 5.67 8.53 9.65
N GLU A 149 5.04 9.51 8.99
CA GLU A 149 4.71 10.78 9.64
C GLU A 149 3.43 10.69 10.48
N TYR A 150 2.38 10.06 9.97
CA TYR A 150 1.07 10.01 10.66
C TYR A 150 0.90 8.81 11.56
N HIS A 151 1.34 7.63 11.14
CA HIS A 151 1.17 6.40 11.93
C HIS A 151 2.41 6.05 12.78
N LYS A 152 3.50 6.85 12.69
CA LYS A 152 4.75 6.62 13.43
C LYS A 152 5.36 5.23 13.20
N GLY A 153 5.05 4.66 12.05
CA GLY A 153 5.54 3.36 11.61
C GLY A 153 6.75 3.48 10.67
N ARG A 154 7.00 2.40 9.94
CA ARG A 154 8.03 2.32 8.91
C ARG A 154 7.48 1.56 7.71
N ILE A 155 7.94 1.89 6.51
CA ILE A 155 7.72 1.08 5.30
C ILE A 155 9.02 0.96 4.51
N TYR A 156 9.28 -0.24 4.00
CA TYR A 156 10.46 -0.51 3.20
C TYR A 156 10.28 -1.76 2.33
N VAL A 157 11.15 -1.94 1.36
CA VAL A 157 11.25 -3.18 0.61
C VAL A 157 11.99 -4.19 1.48
N LYS A 158 11.28 -5.19 1.98
CA LYS A 158 11.84 -6.27 2.81
C LYS A 158 12.74 -7.17 1.97
N GLU A 159 12.21 -7.60 0.85
CA GLU A 159 12.92 -8.43 -0.13
C GLU A 159 12.33 -8.25 -1.52
N SER A 160 13.15 -8.39 -2.53
CA SER A 160 12.73 -8.43 -3.92
C SER A 160 13.80 -9.06 -4.77
N GLU A 161 13.38 -9.82 -5.78
CA GLU A 161 14.23 -10.42 -6.78
C GLU A 161 13.63 -10.21 -8.16
N ILE A 162 14.45 -9.77 -9.11
CA ILE A 162 14.01 -9.54 -10.49
C ILE A 162 13.41 -10.82 -11.08
N GLY A 163 12.19 -10.72 -11.59
CA GLY A 163 11.44 -11.85 -12.18
C GLY A 163 10.74 -12.75 -11.17
N ARG A 164 10.85 -12.49 -9.86
CA ARG A 164 10.22 -13.32 -8.82
C ARG A 164 9.20 -12.56 -7.97
N GLY A 165 9.36 -11.25 -7.83
CA GLY A 165 8.42 -10.42 -7.11
C GLY A 165 9.04 -9.56 -6.02
N THR A 166 8.18 -8.91 -5.25
CA THR A 166 8.56 -7.95 -4.21
C THR A 166 7.71 -8.16 -2.96
N THR A 167 8.34 -8.03 -1.80
CA THR A 167 7.67 -7.91 -0.52
C THR A 167 7.92 -6.53 0.07
N PHE A 168 6.87 -5.74 0.19
CA PHE A 168 6.89 -4.52 1.00
C PHE A 168 6.49 -4.85 2.43
N ARG A 169 7.22 -4.31 3.40
CA ARG A 169 6.90 -4.43 4.83
C ARG A 169 6.51 -3.09 5.41
N ILE A 170 5.36 -3.09 6.11
CA ILE A 170 4.92 -2.02 6.99
C ILE A 170 5.11 -2.49 8.44
N GLU A 171 5.66 -1.63 9.27
CA GLU A 171 5.74 -1.81 10.72
C GLU A 171 4.91 -0.72 11.40
N LEU A 172 3.99 -1.09 12.26
CA LEU A 172 3.18 -0.16 13.04
C LEU A 172 3.42 -0.38 14.53
N PRO A 173 3.52 0.68 15.35
CA PRO A 173 3.54 0.53 16.80
C PRO A 173 2.28 -0.20 17.28
N MET A 174 2.45 -1.28 18.04
CA MET A 174 1.34 -2.02 18.61
C MET A 174 0.83 -1.32 19.88
N VAL A 175 -0.50 -1.20 20.03
CA VAL A 175 -1.08 -0.77 21.29
C VAL A 175 -0.98 -1.93 22.28
N LYS A 176 -0.30 -1.68 23.42
CA LYS A 176 -0.21 -2.65 24.52
C LYS A 176 -1.50 -2.54 25.34
N ASN A 177 -2.14 -3.67 25.59
CA ASN A 177 -3.22 -3.80 26.57
C ASN A 177 -2.68 -3.68 27.98
#